data_272b35b5429672705e7a42eed5954147
#
_entry.id   272b35b5429672705e7a42eed5954147
#
_cell.length_a   1.000
_cell.length_b   1.000
_cell.length_c   1.000
_cell.angle_alpha   90.00
_cell.angle_beta   90.00
_cell.angle_gamma   90.00
#
_symmetry.space_group_name_H-M   'P 1'
#
loop_
_entity.id
_entity.type
_entity.pdbx_description
1 polymer ?
#
loop_
_entity_poly.entity_id
_entity_poly.type
_entity_poly.pdbx_seq_one_letter_code
_entity_poly.pdbx_strand_id
1 'polypeptide(L)'
;TANTLRARVTDAFGNALAGQTVSVLADNGATVAPTVTTQPDGTVEISVTSQTAGISAVTASINSSSQSQNVTFVADVRTAKIADLVVIKDGSEADGATANTLRARVTDAFGNALAGQTVSVLAGNGATVAPTVITGQDGTVEISVTSQTAGVSAVTATINNSSQSRNVMFIADVRTAQI
;
A
#
# COMPACT_ATOMS: atom_id res chain seq x y z
N THR A 1 0.38 7.98 -13.96
CA THR A 1 0.86 9.34 -13.61
C THR A 1 2.38 9.33 -13.56
N ALA A 2 3.01 10.30 -14.23
CA ALA A 2 4.46 10.37 -14.38
C ALA A 2 5.08 11.35 -13.38
N ASN A 3 6.26 11.00 -12.88
CA ASN A 3 7.23 11.96 -12.38
C ASN A 3 8.12 12.37 -13.55
N THR A 4 8.58 13.61 -13.57
CA THR A 4 9.40 14.12 -14.66
C THR A 4 10.69 14.72 -14.15
N LEU A 5 11.76 14.49 -14.90
CA LEU A 5 13.07 15.09 -14.68
C LEU A 5 13.50 15.78 -15.96
N ARG A 6 14.49 16.67 -15.84
CA ARG A 6 15.09 17.32 -17.01
C ARG A 6 16.59 17.11 -16.95
N ALA A 7 17.15 16.59 -18.05
CA ALA A 7 18.59 16.48 -18.20
C ALA A 7 19.07 17.62 -19.11
N ARG A 8 20.28 18.12 -18.85
CA ARG A 8 20.95 19.12 -19.67
C ARG A 8 22.32 18.59 -20.06
N VAL A 9 22.61 18.61 -21.34
CA VAL A 9 23.87 18.14 -21.89
C VAL A 9 24.66 19.34 -22.42
N THR A 10 25.90 19.45 -21.99
CA THR A 10 26.81 20.52 -22.44
C THR A 10 28.16 19.92 -22.83
N ASP A 11 28.98 20.69 -23.54
CA ASP A 11 30.39 20.37 -23.70
C ASP A 11 31.18 20.74 -22.41
N ALA A 12 32.47 20.56 -22.44
CA ALA A 12 33.33 20.82 -21.28
C ALA A 12 33.32 22.30 -20.84
N PHE A 13 32.88 23.19 -21.72
CA PHE A 13 32.89 24.66 -21.47
C PHE A 13 31.49 25.21 -21.20
N GLY A 14 30.51 24.35 -21.03
CA GLY A 14 29.14 24.74 -20.70
C GLY A 14 28.25 25.09 -21.88
N ASN A 15 28.68 24.79 -23.11
CA ASN A 15 27.87 25.06 -24.29
C ASN A 15 26.84 23.96 -24.45
N ALA A 16 25.57 24.34 -24.65
CA ALA A 16 24.46 23.42 -24.82
C ALA A 16 24.65 22.57 -26.07
N LEU A 17 24.35 21.27 -25.97
CA LEU A 17 24.49 20.31 -27.06
C LEU A 17 23.14 19.74 -27.45
N ALA A 18 22.66 20.09 -28.64
CA ALA A 18 21.45 19.57 -29.22
C ALA A 18 21.69 18.20 -29.89
N GLY A 19 20.63 17.40 -30.03
CA GLY A 19 20.67 16.16 -30.80
C GLY A 19 21.51 15.06 -30.15
N GLN A 20 21.82 15.16 -28.88
CA GLN A 20 22.60 14.16 -28.17
C GLN A 20 21.70 13.07 -27.58
N THR A 21 22.12 11.82 -27.74
CA THR A 21 21.41 10.68 -27.17
C THR A 21 21.88 10.41 -25.76
N VAL A 22 20.94 10.47 -24.82
CA VAL A 22 21.17 10.21 -23.40
C VAL A 22 20.54 8.88 -23.03
N SER A 23 21.30 8.00 -22.39
CA SER A 23 20.80 6.73 -21.89
C SER A 23 20.19 6.94 -20.52
N VAL A 24 19.02 6.32 -20.25
CA VAL A 24 18.28 6.49 -19.00
C VAL A 24 17.97 5.14 -18.41
N LEU A 25 18.21 5.02 -17.10
CA LEU A 25 17.85 3.84 -16.31
C LEU A 25 17.06 4.30 -15.09
N ALA A 26 16.11 3.47 -14.67
CA ALA A 26 15.36 3.68 -13.43
C ALA A 26 15.27 2.35 -12.70
N ASP A 27 15.36 2.40 -11.36
CA ASP A 27 15.26 1.20 -10.54
C ASP A 27 13.90 1.10 -9.83
N ASN A 28 13.77 0.14 -8.92
CA ASN A 28 12.55 -0.15 -8.16
C ASN A 28 11.35 -0.40 -9.07
N GLY A 29 11.59 -1.04 -10.23
CA GLY A 29 10.52 -1.41 -11.15
C GLY A 29 9.90 -0.26 -11.94
N ALA A 30 10.47 0.93 -11.88
CA ALA A 30 9.96 2.08 -12.63
C ALA A 30 10.26 1.94 -14.12
N THR A 31 9.42 2.57 -14.93
CA THR A 31 9.49 2.53 -16.39
C THR A 31 9.94 3.89 -16.93
N VAL A 32 10.97 3.87 -17.76
CA VAL A 32 11.49 5.05 -18.48
C VAL A 32 11.77 4.66 -19.94
N ALA A 33 11.79 5.65 -20.84
CA ALA A 33 12.37 5.46 -22.18
C ALA A 33 13.86 5.18 -22.01
N PRO A 34 14.42 4.14 -22.64
CA PRO A 34 15.83 3.78 -22.45
C PRO A 34 16.79 4.83 -23.01
N THR A 35 16.36 5.61 -23.99
CA THR A 35 17.14 6.73 -24.55
C THR A 35 16.23 7.90 -24.80
N VAL A 36 16.79 9.11 -24.65
CA VAL A 36 16.15 10.38 -25.00
C VAL A 36 17.15 11.23 -25.75
N THR A 37 16.67 12.19 -26.54
CA THR A 37 17.52 13.03 -27.39
C THR A 37 17.33 14.49 -27.03
N THR A 38 18.43 15.22 -26.82
CA THR A 38 18.38 16.62 -26.40
C THR A 38 17.86 17.52 -27.52
N GLN A 39 17.12 18.55 -27.10
CA GLN A 39 16.58 19.59 -27.95
C GLN A 39 17.63 20.67 -28.21
N PRO A 40 17.31 21.70 -29.07
CA PRO A 40 18.29 22.74 -29.40
C PRO A 40 18.90 23.48 -28.23
N ASP A 41 18.19 23.55 -27.08
CA ASP A 41 18.71 24.18 -25.87
C ASP A 41 19.56 23.22 -25.01
N GLY A 42 19.82 22.02 -25.49
CA GLY A 42 20.61 21.01 -24.78
C GLY A 42 19.86 20.29 -23.68
N THR A 43 18.56 20.51 -23.53
CA THR A 43 17.75 19.87 -22.49
C THR A 43 16.85 18.81 -23.09
N VAL A 44 16.42 17.89 -22.24
CA VAL A 44 15.40 16.87 -22.57
C VAL A 44 14.67 16.47 -21.31
N GLU A 45 13.37 16.23 -21.44
CA GLU A 45 12.55 15.73 -20.34
C GLU A 45 12.57 14.21 -20.31
N ILE A 46 12.55 13.67 -19.09
CA ILE A 46 12.50 12.24 -18.82
C ILE A 46 11.24 11.99 -18.00
N SER A 47 10.34 11.18 -18.52
CA SER A 47 9.10 10.79 -17.84
C SER A 47 9.28 9.41 -17.23
N VAL A 48 8.95 9.28 -15.94
CA VAL A 48 9.09 8.05 -15.16
C VAL A 48 7.73 7.67 -14.62
N THR A 49 7.31 6.43 -14.84
CA THR A 49 6.08 5.88 -14.28
C THR A 49 6.41 4.63 -13.47
N SER A 50 5.53 4.29 -12.51
CA SER A 50 5.73 3.09 -11.70
C SER A 50 4.40 2.60 -11.12
N GLN A 51 4.32 1.29 -10.90
CA GLN A 51 3.26 0.63 -10.14
C GLN A 51 3.73 0.28 -8.72
N THR A 52 5.00 0.56 -8.40
CA THR A 52 5.60 0.25 -7.11
C THR A 52 5.84 1.55 -6.36
N ALA A 53 5.23 1.68 -5.18
CA ALA A 53 5.47 2.83 -4.30
C ALA A 53 6.90 2.80 -3.77
N GLY A 54 7.44 3.96 -3.49
CA GLY A 54 8.79 4.11 -2.95
C GLY A 54 9.67 4.97 -3.84
N ILE A 55 10.97 4.92 -3.57
CA ILE A 55 11.96 5.73 -4.26
C ILE A 55 12.50 4.98 -5.46
N SER A 56 12.53 5.63 -6.61
CA SER A 56 13.18 5.15 -7.82
C SER A 56 14.35 6.07 -8.15
N ALA A 57 15.55 5.52 -8.24
CA ALA A 57 16.73 6.27 -8.68
C ALA A 57 16.74 6.28 -10.21
N VAL A 58 16.79 7.48 -10.80
CA VAL A 58 16.83 7.67 -12.24
C VAL A 58 18.22 8.17 -12.61
N THR A 59 18.89 7.46 -13.51
CA THR A 59 20.26 7.76 -13.92
C THR A 59 20.28 8.10 -15.40
N ALA A 60 20.83 9.26 -15.72
CA ALA A 60 21.06 9.71 -17.10
C ALA A 60 22.56 9.64 -17.40
N SER A 61 22.93 9.09 -18.55
CA SER A 61 24.33 8.88 -18.93
C SER A 61 24.59 9.26 -20.36
N ILE A 62 25.73 9.90 -20.58
CA ILE A 62 26.27 10.11 -21.93
C ILE A 62 27.79 10.02 -21.85
N ASN A 63 28.42 9.29 -22.76
CA ASN A 63 29.85 9.00 -22.74
C ASN A 63 30.22 8.44 -21.34
N SER A 64 31.20 9.06 -20.66
CA SER A 64 31.64 8.65 -19.33
C SER A 64 30.98 9.50 -18.22
N SER A 65 30.00 10.33 -18.56
CA SER A 65 29.32 11.22 -17.61
C SER A 65 27.96 10.65 -17.24
N SER A 66 27.63 10.66 -15.96
CA SER A 66 26.31 10.24 -15.49
C SER A 66 25.91 11.04 -14.26
N GLN A 67 24.59 11.20 -14.11
CA GLN A 67 23.99 11.76 -12.90
C GLN A 67 22.74 11.00 -12.54
N SER A 68 22.45 10.93 -11.27
CA SER A 68 21.27 10.25 -10.74
C SER A 68 20.46 11.18 -9.85
N GLN A 69 19.14 11.06 -9.95
CA GLN A 69 18.20 11.74 -9.06
C GLN A 69 17.13 10.74 -8.64
N ASN A 70 16.64 10.91 -7.43
CA ASN A 70 15.55 10.08 -6.91
C ASN A 70 14.21 10.74 -7.18
N VAL A 71 13.24 9.94 -7.60
CA VAL A 71 11.83 10.34 -7.62
C VAL A 71 11.06 9.39 -6.71
N THR A 72 9.97 9.87 -6.13
CA THR A 72 9.16 9.10 -5.19
C THR A 72 7.78 8.84 -5.79
N PHE A 73 7.37 7.59 -5.74
CA PHE A 73 6.01 7.18 -6.09
C PHE A 73 5.26 6.82 -4.82
N VAL A 74 4.00 7.26 -4.74
CA VAL A 74 3.14 6.99 -3.60
C VAL A 74 2.08 5.97 -3.98
N ALA A 75 1.60 5.19 -2.99
CA ALA A 75 0.52 4.24 -3.20
C ALA A 75 -0.76 4.98 -3.59
N ASP A 76 -1.59 4.35 -4.41
CA ASP A 76 -2.81 4.97 -4.96
C ASP A 76 -4.00 4.70 -4.04
N VAL A 77 -4.35 5.67 -3.19
CA VAL A 77 -5.46 5.55 -2.24
C VAL A 77 -6.82 5.39 -2.92
N ARG A 78 -6.95 5.79 -4.18
CA ARG A 78 -8.23 5.67 -4.90
C ARG A 78 -8.58 4.22 -5.22
N THR A 79 -7.57 3.34 -5.28
CA THR A 79 -7.75 1.92 -5.57
C THR A 79 -7.63 1.06 -4.31
N ALA A 80 -7.76 1.65 -3.13
CA ALA A 80 -7.65 0.93 -1.86
C ALA A 80 -8.62 -0.26 -1.80
N LYS A 81 -8.11 -1.39 -1.34
CA LYS A 81 -8.88 -2.63 -1.20
C LYS A 81 -8.43 -3.40 0.04
N ILE A 82 -9.31 -4.27 0.54
CA ILE A 82 -8.94 -5.26 1.55
C ILE A 82 -8.18 -6.37 0.83
N ALA A 83 -6.87 -6.37 0.98
CA ALA A 83 -6.03 -7.37 0.33
C ALA A 83 -6.09 -8.70 1.08
N ASP A 84 -6.28 -8.63 2.41
CA ASP A 84 -6.21 -9.82 3.26
C ASP A 84 -6.95 -9.56 4.57
N LEU A 85 -7.59 -10.60 5.10
CA LEU A 85 -8.21 -10.62 6.42
C LEU A 85 -7.93 -11.99 7.03
N VAL A 86 -7.15 -12.02 8.11
CA VAL A 86 -6.73 -13.26 8.75
C VAL A 86 -7.15 -13.27 10.23
N VAL A 87 -7.45 -14.45 10.74
CA VAL A 87 -7.75 -14.67 12.16
C VAL A 87 -6.44 -14.89 12.89
N ILE A 88 -6.17 -14.08 13.93
CA ILE A 88 -4.96 -14.17 14.75
C ILE A 88 -5.23 -14.99 15.99
N LYS A 89 -6.37 -14.74 16.66
CA LYS A 89 -6.78 -15.47 17.86
C LYS A 89 -8.24 -15.87 17.72
N ASP A 90 -8.53 -17.13 18.02
CA ASP A 90 -9.88 -17.70 17.90
C ASP A 90 -10.21 -18.52 19.17
N GLY A 91 -11.47 -18.88 19.31
CA GLY A 91 -11.91 -19.76 20.41
C GLY A 91 -12.00 -19.07 21.75
N SER A 92 -12.14 -17.76 21.81
CA SER A 92 -12.29 -17.04 23.07
C SER A 92 -13.65 -17.30 23.71
N GLU A 93 -13.70 -17.19 25.02
CA GLU A 93 -14.93 -17.37 25.79
C GLU A 93 -15.91 -16.23 25.51
N ALA A 94 -17.19 -16.56 25.46
CA ALA A 94 -18.27 -15.60 25.26
C ALA A 94 -18.64 -14.94 26.59
N ASP A 95 -17.67 -14.22 27.16
CA ASP A 95 -17.82 -13.53 28.44
C ASP A 95 -17.99 -12.01 28.30
N GLY A 96 -18.02 -11.52 27.08
CA GLY A 96 -18.14 -10.09 26.78
C GLY A 96 -16.86 -9.29 26.94
N ALA A 97 -15.75 -9.93 27.35
CA ALA A 97 -14.48 -9.25 27.63
C ALA A 97 -13.29 -9.86 26.90
N THR A 98 -13.28 -11.19 26.74
CA THR A 98 -12.18 -11.91 26.08
C THR A 98 -12.32 -11.81 24.57
N ALA A 99 -11.31 -11.27 23.90
CA ALA A 99 -11.40 -10.97 22.49
C ALA A 99 -10.86 -12.10 21.61
N ASN A 100 -11.52 -12.34 20.49
CA ASN A 100 -10.92 -12.91 19.30
C ASN A 100 -10.34 -11.76 18.46
N THR A 101 -9.24 -11.99 17.78
CA THR A 101 -8.58 -10.95 17.01
C THR A 101 -8.35 -11.36 15.56
N LEU A 102 -8.50 -10.38 14.67
CA LEU A 102 -8.21 -10.54 13.26
C LEU A 102 -7.25 -9.42 12.86
N ARG A 103 -6.63 -9.59 11.69
CA ARG A 103 -5.81 -8.53 11.09
C ARG A 103 -6.26 -8.32 9.65
N ALA A 104 -6.54 -7.07 9.31
CA ALA A 104 -6.84 -6.65 7.95
C ALA A 104 -5.61 -5.98 7.34
N ARG A 105 -5.41 -6.18 6.05
CA ARG A 105 -4.37 -5.51 5.28
C ARG A 105 -5.01 -4.78 4.12
N VAL A 106 -4.66 -3.50 3.96
CA VAL A 106 -5.17 -2.64 2.90
C VAL A 106 -4.04 -2.29 1.95
N THR A 107 -4.27 -2.49 0.67
CA THR A 107 -3.32 -2.14 -0.39
C THR A 107 -4.02 -1.38 -1.50
N ASP A 108 -3.24 -0.77 -2.39
CA ASP A 108 -3.78 -0.29 -3.66
C ASP A 108 -3.94 -1.46 -4.64
N ALA A 109 -4.36 -1.16 -5.88
CA ALA A 109 -4.60 -2.19 -6.89
C ALA A 109 -3.33 -2.98 -7.26
N PHE A 110 -2.15 -2.42 -6.98
CA PHE A 110 -0.86 -3.03 -7.33
C PHE A 110 -0.14 -3.65 -6.14
N GLY A 111 -0.82 -3.75 -4.99
CA GLY A 111 -0.27 -4.40 -3.81
C GLY A 111 0.56 -3.51 -2.90
N ASN A 112 0.60 -2.20 -3.13
CA ASN A 112 1.32 -1.28 -2.26
C ASN A 112 0.52 -1.03 -0.98
N ALA A 113 1.17 -1.17 0.19
CA ALA A 113 0.53 -0.97 1.48
C ALA A 113 0.02 0.46 1.63
N LEU A 114 -1.18 0.62 2.21
CA LEU A 114 -1.80 1.92 2.41
C LEU A 114 -2.00 2.18 3.90
N ALA A 115 -1.25 3.14 4.45
CA ALA A 115 -1.39 3.61 5.81
C ALA A 115 -2.53 4.62 5.94
N GLY A 116 -3.08 4.75 7.15
CA GLY A 116 -4.04 5.79 7.46
C GLY A 116 -5.41 5.62 6.82
N GLN A 117 -5.74 4.41 6.35
CA GLN A 117 -7.01 4.13 5.69
C GLN A 117 -8.05 3.67 6.71
N THR A 118 -9.27 4.18 6.58
CA THR A 118 -10.39 3.81 7.45
C THR A 118 -11.07 2.59 6.88
N VAL A 119 -11.12 1.52 7.67
CA VAL A 119 -11.78 0.26 7.35
C VAL A 119 -13.04 0.15 8.18
N SER A 120 -14.17 -0.12 7.54
CA SER A 120 -15.44 -0.38 8.22
C SER A 120 -15.51 -1.85 8.63
N VAL A 121 -15.99 -2.12 9.83
CA VAL A 121 -16.04 -3.48 10.38
C VAL A 121 -17.43 -3.77 10.90
N LEU A 122 -17.94 -4.96 10.56
CA LEU A 122 -19.20 -5.49 11.07
C LEU A 122 -18.96 -6.89 11.61
N ALA A 123 -19.69 -7.23 12.66
CA ALA A 123 -19.67 -8.58 13.23
C ALA A 123 -21.10 -9.08 13.42
N GLY A 124 -21.32 -10.36 13.14
CA GLY A 124 -22.62 -10.99 13.29
C GLY A 124 -22.78 -11.67 14.64
N ASN A 125 -23.94 -12.31 14.85
CA ASN A 125 -24.30 -13.10 16.02
C ASN A 125 -24.16 -12.31 17.34
N GLY A 126 -24.48 -11.00 17.31
CA GLY A 126 -24.45 -10.18 18.52
C GLY A 126 -23.07 -9.80 19.02
N ALA A 127 -22.03 -10.10 18.27
CA ALA A 127 -20.66 -9.75 18.67
C ALA A 127 -20.40 -8.24 18.55
N THR A 128 -19.46 -7.76 19.34
CA THR A 128 -19.10 -6.34 19.42
C THR A 128 -17.74 -6.11 18.79
N VAL A 129 -17.69 -5.13 17.88
CA VAL A 129 -16.46 -4.64 17.24
C VAL A 129 -16.48 -3.12 17.20
N ALA A 130 -15.31 -2.50 17.10
CA ALA A 130 -15.22 -1.10 16.72
C ALA A 130 -15.77 -0.95 15.29
N PRO A 131 -16.66 0.00 15.01
CA PRO A 131 -17.28 0.13 13.68
C PRO A 131 -16.30 0.56 12.60
N THR A 132 -15.21 1.24 12.99
CA THR A 132 -14.12 1.61 12.08
C THR A 132 -12.77 1.41 12.75
N VAL A 133 -11.77 1.06 11.96
CA VAL A 133 -10.38 0.96 12.37
C VAL A 133 -9.51 1.60 11.29
N ILE A 134 -8.31 2.04 11.66
CA ILE A 134 -7.42 2.79 10.76
C ILE A 134 -6.10 2.03 10.61
N THR A 135 -5.66 1.83 9.38
CA THR A 135 -4.44 1.06 9.10
C THR A 135 -3.20 1.82 9.58
N GLY A 136 -2.23 1.05 10.08
CA GLY A 136 -0.91 1.54 10.45
C GLY A 136 0.00 1.70 9.23
N GLN A 137 1.26 2.03 9.47
CA GLN A 137 2.21 2.36 8.39
C GLN A 137 2.48 1.19 7.44
N ASP A 138 2.32 -0.04 7.92
CA ASP A 138 2.49 -1.25 7.11
C ASP A 138 1.21 -1.65 6.35
N GLY A 139 0.16 -0.84 6.43
CA GLY A 139 -1.12 -1.11 5.79
C GLY A 139 -1.99 -2.10 6.54
N THR A 140 -1.61 -2.53 7.74
CA THR A 140 -2.37 -3.49 8.53
C THR A 140 -3.04 -2.82 9.72
N VAL A 141 -4.10 -3.47 10.23
CA VAL A 141 -4.77 -3.06 11.46
C VAL A 141 -5.38 -4.29 12.12
N GLU A 142 -5.33 -4.33 13.46
CA GLU A 142 -5.97 -5.39 14.22
C GLU A 142 -7.42 -5.03 14.53
N ILE A 143 -8.25 -6.07 14.52
CA ILE A 143 -9.67 -5.98 14.83
C ILE A 143 -9.92 -6.90 16.03
N SER A 144 -10.43 -6.34 17.13
CA SER A 144 -10.79 -7.08 18.34
C SER A 144 -12.29 -7.28 18.38
N VAL A 145 -12.72 -8.52 18.60
CA VAL A 145 -14.12 -8.92 18.63
C VAL A 145 -14.41 -9.57 19.96
N THR A 146 -15.45 -9.11 20.65
CA THR A 146 -15.95 -9.72 21.89
C THR A 146 -17.40 -10.13 21.73
N SER A 147 -17.87 -11.06 22.55
CA SER A 147 -19.27 -11.49 22.51
C SER A 147 -19.69 -12.10 23.83
N GLN A 148 -20.98 -11.99 24.11
CA GLN A 148 -21.62 -12.73 25.21
C GLN A 148 -22.40 -13.93 24.68
N THR A 149 -22.43 -14.14 23.35
CA THR A 149 -23.16 -15.21 22.70
C THR A 149 -22.17 -16.20 22.10
N ALA A 150 -22.24 -17.45 22.54
CA ALA A 150 -21.43 -18.53 21.98
C ALA A 150 -21.85 -18.81 20.54
N GLY A 151 -20.92 -19.30 19.76
CA GLY A 151 -21.14 -19.68 18.37
C GLY A 151 -20.25 -18.91 17.40
N VAL A 152 -20.59 -18.97 16.13
CA VAL A 152 -19.80 -18.37 15.06
C VAL A 152 -20.26 -16.94 14.82
N SER A 153 -19.31 -16.02 14.78
CA SER A 153 -19.54 -14.63 14.39
C SER A 153 -18.79 -14.34 13.10
N ALA A 154 -19.48 -13.93 12.05
CA ALA A 154 -18.86 -13.50 10.80
C ALA A 154 -18.38 -12.06 10.96
N VAL A 155 -17.10 -11.81 10.75
CA VAL A 155 -16.50 -10.49 10.80
C VAL A 155 -16.17 -10.04 9.39
N THR A 156 -16.69 -8.88 9.00
CA THR A 156 -16.52 -8.34 7.65
C THR A 156 -15.80 -7.01 7.72
N ALA A 157 -14.70 -6.91 6.98
CA ALA A 157 -13.95 -5.66 6.82
C ALA A 157 -14.18 -5.13 5.42
N THR A 158 -14.43 -3.82 5.30
CA THR A 158 -14.79 -3.18 4.03
C THR A 158 -14.06 -1.86 3.88
N ILE A 159 -13.54 -1.62 2.68
CA ILE A 159 -13.05 -0.31 2.24
C ILE A 159 -13.46 -0.12 0.77
N ASN A 160 -13.97 1.05 0.44
CA ASN A 160 -14.51 1.32 -0.90
C ASN A 160 -15.52 0.22 -1.26
N ASN A 161 -15.35 -0.43 -2.42
CA ASN A 161 -16.20 -1.53 -2.85
C ASN A 161 -15.59 -2.90 -2.56
N SER A 162 -14.54 -2.97 -1.74
CA SER A 162 -13.83 -4.19 -1.41
C SER A 162 -14.18 -4.65 -0.01
N SER A 163 -14.49 -5.93 0.14
CA SER A 163 -14.77 -6.51 1.46
C SER A 163 -14.26 -7.94 1.54
N GLN A 164 -13.91 -8.35 2.75
CA GLN A 164 -13.61 -9.74 3.07
C GLN A 164 -14.23 -10.08 4.41
N SER A 165 -14.59 -11.35 4.57
CA SER A 165 -15.20 -11.87 5.80
C SER A 165 -14.44 -13.08 6.28
N ARG A 166 -14.33 -13.19 7.60
CA ARG A 166 -13.80 -14.38 8.28
C ARG A 166 -14.69 -14.69 9.47
N ASN A 167 -14.83 -15.96 9.79
CA ASN A 167 -15.57 -16.41 10.95
C ASN A 167 -14.64 -16.55 12.14
N VAL A 168 -15.10 -16.08 13.31
CA VAL A 168 -14.48 -16.38 14.58
C VAL A 168 -15.51 -17.14 15.43
N MET A 169 -15.00 -17.98 16.34
CA MET A 169 -15.81 -18.82 17.19
C MET A 169 -15.69 -18.36 18.63
N PHE A 170 -16.81 -18.18 19.31
CA PHE A 170 -16.87 -17.96 20.75
C PHE A 170 -17.41 -19.20 21.42
N ILE A 171 -16.79 -19.58 22.54
CA ILE A 171 -17.22 -20.74 23.34
C ILE A 171 -17.92 -20.25 24.61
N ALA A 172 -18.80 -21.08 25.13
CA ALA A 172 -19.50 -20.77 26.37
C ALA A 172 -18.51 -20.66 27.52
N ASP A 173 -18.76 -19.74 28.44
CA ASP A 173 -17.91 -19.52 29.62
C ASP A 173 -18.33 -20.46 30.75
N VAL A 174 -17.59 -21.55 30.89
CA VAL A 174 -17.88 -22.57 31.92
C VAL A 174 -17.64 -22.06 33.33
N ARG A 175 -16.86 -20.96 33.49
CA ARG A 175 -16.57 -20.40 34.83
C ARG A 175 -17.79 -19.75 35.45
N THR A 176 -18.75 -19.33 34.66
CA THR A 176 -19.99 -18.69 35.13
C THR A 176 -21.19 -19.63 35.04
N ALA A 177 -20.95 -20.94 35.01
CA ALA A 177 -22.00 -21.95 34.93
C ALA A 177 -23.02 -21.81 36.07
N GLN A 178 -24.29 -21.95 35.70
CA GLN A 178 -25.41 -21.87 36.66
C GLN A 178 -26.53 -22.82 36.25
N ILE A 179 -27.40 -23.14 37.22
CA ILE A 179 -28.58 -23.96 36.98
C ILE A 179 -29.83 -23.07 36.92
#